data_3ee862b1da833db66cee92df3e1db96c
#
_entry.id   3ee862b1da833db66cee92df3e1db96c
#
_cell.length_a   1.000
_cell.length_b   1.000
_cell.length_c   1.000
_cell.angle_alpha   90.00
_cell.angle_beta   90.00
_cell.angle_gamma   90.00
#
_symmetry.space_group_name_H-M   'P 1'
#
loop_
_entity.id
_entity.type
_entity.pdbx_description
1 polymer ?
#
loop_
_entity_poly.entity_id
_entity_poly.type
_entity_poly.pdbx_seq_one_letter_code
_entity_poly.pdbx_strand_id
1 'polypeptide(L)'
;MLSRTAENLFWSARYIERADSLARLLEVGYRISLIPNTERGYTNEWESILETSGIKNEYLKKYKTISKEKIIFFLLFDPENSSSVKNCIKTARENIRMVRTAVTLEVWNAINSSYHELDKNLKDTKNILKELPEIIEWVKKQVNLIRGTILNTQLINDGYDFLILGTYFERADFTARIIN
;
A
#
# COMPACT_ATOMS: atom_id res chain seq x y z
N MET A 1 8.47 -18.94 18.77
CA MET A 1 7.34 -18.91 17.77
C MET A 1 7.68 -19.80 16.59
N LEU A 2 6.67 -20.37 15.88
CA LEU A 2 6.90 -21.15 14.66
C LEU A 2 7.33 -20.23 13.52
N SER A 3 8.29 -20.65 12.67
CA SER A 3 8.82 -19.87 11.55
C SER A 3 7.71 -19.39 10.61
N ARG A 4 6.72 -20.23 10.32
CA ARG A 4 5.57 -19.86 9.47
C ARG A 4 4.72 -18.74 10.09
N THR A 5 4.58 -18.72 11.43
CA THR A 5 3.87 -17.64 12.12
C THR A 5 4.65 -16.33 12.02
N ALA A 6 5.95 -16.38 12.26
CA ALA A 6 6.84 -15.22 12.10
C ALA A 6 6.78 -14.63 10.70
N GLU A 7 6.88 -15.50 9.68
CA GLU A 7 6.81 -15.11 8.27
C GLU A 7 5.49 -14.41 7.94
N ASN A 8 4.34 -14.98 8.32
CA ASN A 8 3.04 -14.37 8.04
C ASN A 8 2.87 -13.01 8.73
N LEU A 9 3.32 -12.86 9.97
CA LEU A 9 3.29 -11.58 10.69
C LEU A 9 4.18 -10.54 10.02
N PHE A 10 5.43 -10.90 9.73
CA PHE A 10 6.40 -10.05 9.06
C PHE A 10 5.88 -9.54 7.69
N TRP A 11 5.43 -10.45 6.83
CA TRP A 11 4.94 -10.08 5.51
C TRP A 11 3.62 -9.29 5.57
N SER A 12 2.74 -9.57 6.54
CA SER A 12 1.55 -8.75 6.73
C SER A 12 1.89 -7.30 7.00
N ALA A 13 2.82 -7.06 7.90
CA ALA A 13 3.28 -5.71 8.23
C ALA A 13 3.94 -5.03 7.04
N ARG A 14 4.77 -5.76 6.27
CA ARG A 14 5.36 -5.25 5.02
C ARG A 14 4.30 -4.80 4.01
N TYR A 15 3.28 -5.60 3.79
CA TYR A 15 2.21 -5.26 2.83
C TYR A 15 1.38 -4.06 3.28
N ILE A 16 1.07 -3.94 4.58
CA ILE A 16 0.36 -2.79 5.14
C ILE A 16 1.20 -1.52 4.94
N GLU A 17 2.50 -1.57 5.22
CA GLU A 17 3.41 -0.45 5.04
C GLU A 17 3.60 -0.06 3.58
N ARG A 18 3.67 -1.04 2.67
CA ARG A 18 3.74 -0.82 1.22
C ARG A 18 2.50 -0.10 0.70
N ALA A 19 1.30 -0.47 1.18
CA ALA A 19 0.06 0.22 0.81
C ALA A 19 0.09 1.71 1.20
N ASP A 20 0.59 2.05 2.40
CA ASP A 20 0.77 3.44 2.83
C ASP A 20 1.79 4.18 1.97
N SER A 21 2.94 3.55 1.71
CA SER A 21 4.02 4.14 0.91
C SER A 21 3.56 4.47 -0.51
N LEU A 22 2.82 3.56 -1.15
CA LEU A 22 2.25 3.79 -2.47
C LEU A 22 1.17 4.89 -2.47
N ALA A 23 0.32 4.92 -1.45
CA ALA A 23 -0.69 5.99 -1.32
C ALA A 23 -0.03 7.36 -1.16
N ARG A 24 1.03 7.47 -0.36
CA ARG A 24 1.81 8.72 -0.20
C ARG A 24 2.55 9.11 -1.47
N LEU A 25 3.10 8.15 -2.18
CA LEU A 25 3.76 8.41 -3.47
C LEU A 25 2.76 8.97 -4.50
N LEU A 26 1.57 8.38 -4.58
CA LEU A 26 0.48 8.89 -5.43
C LEU A 26 -0.02 10.26 -4.98
N GLU A 27 -0.05 10.54 -3.67
CA GLU A 27 -0.40 11.87 -3.13
C GLU A 27 0.57 12.94 -3.64
N VAL A 28 1.88 12.65 -3.58
CA VAL A 28 2.91 13.56 -4.09
C VAL A 28 2.72 13.81 -5.59
N GLY A 29 2.57 12.76 -6.39
CA GLY A 29 2.31 12.90 -7.83
C GLY A 29 1.06 13.68 -8.15
N TYR A 30 -0.03 13.44 -7.40
CA TYR A 30 -1.26 14.21 -7.56
C TYR A 30 -1.05 15.70 -7.24
N ARG A 31 -0.40 16.04 -6.12
CA ARG A 31 -0.12 17.42 -5.72
C ARG A 31 0.75 18.14 -6.74
N ILE A 32 1.80 17.50 -7.23
CA ILE A 32 2.67 18.07 -8.28
C ILE A 32 1.85 18.32 -9.55
N SER A 33 0.96 17.42 -9.92
CA SER A 33 0.12 17.58 -11.12
C SER A 33 -0.89 18.74 -11.05
N LEU A 34 -1.10 19.34 -9.88
CA LEU A 34 -1.94 20.53 -9.69
C LEU A 34 -1.16 21.86 -9.85
N ILE A 35 0.17 21.83 -9.87
CA ILE A 35 0.99 23.02 -10.03
C ILE A 35 0.87 23.49 -11.49
N PRO A 36 0.47 24.76 -11.76
CA PRO A 36 0.42 25.28 -13.11
C PRO A 36 1.81 25.22 -13.75
N ASN A 37 1.89 24.62 -14.94
CA ASN A 37 3.18 24.26 -15.52
C ASN A 37 3.64 25.15 -16.66
N THR A 38 4.95 25.30 -16.72
CA THR A 38 5.74 25.65 -17.91
C THR A 38 5.96 24.34 -18.72
N GLU A 39 5.53 24.34 -19.91
CA GLU A 39 5.47 23.40 -21.07
C GLU A 39 6.22 22.01 -21.07
N ARG A 40 6.96 21.56 -20.07
CA ARG A 40 7.81 20.35 -20.17
C ARG A 40 7.74 19.31 -19.02
N GLY A 41 6.90 19.46 -17.99
CA GLY A 41 7.08 18.75 -16.70
C GLY A 41 6.33 17.44 -16.47
N TYR A 42 5.16 17.22 -17.04
CA TYR A 42 4.20 16.22 -16.49
C TYR A 42 4.43 14.74 -16.84
N THR A 43 5.09 14.41 -17.92
CA THR A 43 5.36 13.00 -18.27
C THR A 43 6.43 12.40 -17.39
N ASN A 44 7.43 13.16 -17.00
CA ASN A 44 8.56 12.69 -16.18
C ASN A 44 8.15 12.38 -14.74
N GLU A 45 7.19 13.11 -14.17
CA GLU A 45 6.76 12.91 -12.77
C GLU A 45 6.06 11.57 -12.54
N TRP A 46 5.14 11.20 -13.43
CA TRP A 46 4.44 9.91 -13.33
C TRP A 46 5.37 8.73 -13.66
N GLU A 47 6.36 8.95 -14.53
CA GLU A 47 7.41 7.99 -14.76
C GLU A 47 8.29 7.79 -13.52
N SER A 48 8.69 8.88 -12.85
CA SER A 48 9.43 8.83 -11.58
C SER A 48 8.65 8.11 -10.47
N ILE A 49 7.33 8.26 -10.43
CA ILE A 49 6.48 7.48 -9.50
C ILE A 49 6.60 5.98 -9.77
N LEU A 50 6.57 5.55 -11.03
CA LEU A 50 6.75 4.15 -11.39
C LEU A 50 8.16 3.64 -11.05
N GLU A 51 9.18 4.44 -11.27
CA GLU A 51 10.58 4.11 -10.93
C GLU A 51 10.74 3.93 -9.41
N THR A 52 10.30 4.91 -8.63
CA THR A 52 10.33 4.87 -7.16
C THR A 52 9.52 3.70 -6.60
N SER A 53 8.39 3.36 -7.22
CA SER A 53 7.61 2.18 -6.81
C SER A 53 8.32 0.86 -7.08
N GLY A 54 9.33 0.84 -7.96
CA GLY A 54 10.12 -0.33 -8.32
C GLY A 54 9.42 -1.32 -9.25
N ILE A 55 8.29 -0.94 -9.85
CA ILE A 55 7.45 -1.81 -10.70
C ILE A 55 7.22 -1.24 -12.10
N LYS A 56 8.11 -0.34 -12.56
CA LYS A 56 8.05 0.25 -13.91
C LYS A 56 8.07 -0.81 -15.01
N ASN A 57 8.91 -1.82 -14.86
CA ASN A 57 9.05 -2.88 -15.88
C ASN A 57 7.76 -3.70 -16.02
N GLU A 58 7.10 -4.03 -14.91
CA GLU A 58 5.82 -4.74 -14.89
C GLU A 58 4.72 -3.89 -15.53
N TYR A 59 4.69 -2.60 -15.21
CA TYR A 59 3.75 -1.67 -15.82
C TYR A 59 3.94 -1.58 -17.34
N LEU A 60 5.17 -1.41 -17.83
CA LEU A 60 5.46 -1.28 -19.26
C LEU A 60 5.18 -2.56 -20.06
N LYS A 61 5.32 -3.74 -19.45
CA LYS A 61 4.90 -5.01 -20.06
C LYS A 61 3.41 -5.02 -20.38
N LYS A 62 2.58 -4.43 -19.50
CA LYS A 62 1.13 -4.42 -19.63
C LYS A 62 0.61 -3.28 -20.49
N TYR A 63 1.05 -2.05 -20.22
CA TYR A 63 0.44 -0.84 -20.80
C TYR A 63 1.22 -0.21 -21.93
N LYS A 64 2.49 -0.53 -22.12
CA LYS A 64 3.40 -0.03 -23.17
C LYS A 64 3.60 1.50 -23.23
N THR A 65 2.66 2.28 -22.70
CA THR A 65 2.68 3.76 -22.72
C THR A 65 2.39 4.30 -21.32
N ILE A 66 3.07 5.37 -20.95
CA ILE A 66 2.86 6.08 -19.68
C ILE A 66 1.59 6.92 -19.77
N SER A 67 0.65 6.70 -18.85
CA SER A 67 -0.57 7.49 -18.70
C SER A 67 -0.91 7.59 -17.22
N LYS A 68 -1.23 8.81 -16.78
CA LYS A 68 -1.60 9.12 -15.40
C LYS A 68 -2.68 8.18 -14.87
N GLU A 69 -3.76 8.02 -15.60
CA GLU A 69 -4.91 7.19 -15.21
C GLU A 69 -4.51 5.71 -15.07
N LYS A 70 -3.72 5.21 -16.05
CA LYS A 70 -3.25 3.82 -16.03
C LYS A 70 -2.29 3.56 -14.88
N ILE A 71 -1.40 4.52 -14.56
CA ILE A 71 -0.47 4.40 -13.43
C ILE A 71 -1.24 4.37 -12.11
N ILE A 72 -2.19 5.29 -11.92
CA ILE A 72 -3.03 5.32 -10.72
C ILE A 72 -3.81 4.01 -10.58
N PHE A 73 -4.44 3.53 -11.64
CA PHE A 73 -5.15 2.26 -11.62
C PHE A 73 -4.22 1.08 -11.30
N PHE A 74 -3.05 1.02 -11.95
CA PHE A 74 -2.06 -0.03 -11.75
C PHE A 74 -1.55 -0.10 -10.32
N LEU A 75 -1.25 1.06 -9.71
CA LEU A 75 -0.74 1.12 -8.34
C LEU A 75 -1.82 0.90 -7.29
N LEU A 76 -3.07 1.29 -7.55
CA LEU A 76 -4.14 1.15 -6.58
C LEU A 76 -4.89 -0.18 -6.68
N PHE A 77 -5.24 -0.61 -7.89
CA PHE A 77 -6.32 -1.60 -8.07
C PHE A 77 -6.00 -2.78 -8.96
N ASP A 78 -4.98 -2.67 -9.80
CA ASP A 78 -4.71 -3.70 -10.81
C ASP A 78 -4.50 -5.08 -10.15
N PRO A 79 -5.33 -6.09 -10.48
CA PRO A 79 -5.22 -7.41 -9.89
C PRO A 79 -3.95 -8.16 -10.30
N GLU A 80 -3.36 -7.81 -11.45
CA GLU A 80 -2.11 -8.42 -11.93
C GLU A 80 -0.88 -7.81 -11.27
N ASN A 81 -0.99 -6.63 -10.68
CA ASN A 81 0.07 -6.03 -9.89
C ASN A 81 0.00 -6.53 -8.45
N SER A 82 0.85 -7.50 -8.09
CA SER A 82 0.93 -8.05 -6.74
C SER A 82 1.22 -7.00 -5.66
N SER A 83 1.81 -5.87 -6.06
CA SER A 83 2.12 -4.73 -5.18
C SER A 83 1.07 -3.63 -5.21
N SER A 84 -0.06 -3.76 -5.93
CA SER A 84 -1.13 -2.76 -5.85
C SER A 84 -1.67 -2.63 -4.43
N VAL A 85 -2.14 -1.44 -4.06
CA VAL A 85 -2.72 -1.19 -2.72
C VAL A 85 -3.79 -2.22 -2.38
N LYS A 86 -4.66 -2.53 -3.33
CA LYS A 86 -5.72 -3.55 -3.17
C LYS A 86 -5.13 -4.92 -2.85
N ASN A 87 -4.14 -5.38 -3.60
CA ASN A 87 -3.50 -6.67 -3.37
C ASN A 87 -2.66 -6.69 -2.09
N CYS A 88 -2.01 -5.58 -1.74
CA CYS A 88 -1.30 -5.46 -0.47
C CYS A 88 -2.24 -5.66 0.74
N ILE A 89 -3.37 -4.95 0.79
CA ILE A 89 -4.35 -5.10 1.88
C ILE A 89 -4.95 -6.51 1.89
N LYS A 90 -5.27 -7.08 0.72
CA LYS A 90 -5.77 -8.45 0.59
C LYS A 90 -4.75 -9.46 1.14
N THR A 91 -3.50 -9.39 0.70
CA THR A 91 -2.45 -10.34 1.10
C THR A 91 -2.11 -10.20 2.59
N ALA A 92 -2.05 -8.96 3.12
CA ALA A 92 -1.90 -8.73 4.55
C ALA A 92 -3.00 -9.42 5.36
N ARG A 93 -4.27 -9.27 4.93
CA ARG A 93 -5.40 -9.96 5.57
C ARG A 93 -5.29 -11.48 5.49
N GLU A 94 -4.91 -12.03 4.34
CA GLU A 94 -4.75 -13.48 4.16
C GLU A 94 -3.65 -14.04 5.08
N ASN A 95 -2.51 -13.37 5.17
CA ASN A 95 -1.43 -13.74 6.07
C ASN A 95 -1.87 -13.72 7.54
N ILE A 96 -2.53 -12.65 8.00
CA ILE A 96 -3.06 -12.57 9.37
C ILE A 96 -4.13 -13.64 9.63
N ARG A 97 -4.95 -13.96 8.64
CA ARG A 97 -5.94 -15.03 8.77
C ARG A 97 -5.29 -16.40 9.05
N MET A 98 -4.15 -16.66 8.43
CA MET A 98 -3.39 -17.93 8.64
C MET A 98 -2.84 -18.06 10.06
N VAL A 99 -2.60 -16.93 10.73
CA VAL A 99 -2.02 -16.87 12.08
C VAL A 99 -2.92 -16.13 13.06
N ARG A 100 -4.22 -16.27 12.88
CA ARG A 100 -5.28 -15.53 13.60
C ARG A 100 -5.13 -15.55 15.13
N THR A 101 -4.61 -16.64 15.68
CA THR A 101 -4.38 -16.81 17.12
C THR A 101 -3.13 -16.09 17.65
N ALA A 102 -2.28 -15.58 16.76
CA ALA A 102 -1.07 -14.82 17.12
C ALA A 102 -1.30 -13.31 17.21
N VAL A 103 -2.50 -12.84 16.84
CA VAL A 103 -2.88 -11.42 16.90
C VAL A 103 -4.13 -11.21 17.74
N THR A 104 -4.30 -9.99 18.25
CA THR A 104 -5.51 -9.62 19.01
C THR A 104 -6.74 -9.54 18.09
N LEU A 105 -7.91 -9.58 18.71
CA LEU A 105 -9.18 -9.43 17.98
C LEU A 105 -9.26 -8.08 17.28
N GLU A 106 -8.76 -7.04 17.93
CA GLU A 106 -8.73 -5.67 17.45
C GLU A 106 -7.87 -5.55 16.18
N VAL A 107 -6.67 -6.14 16.16
CA VAL A 107 -5.79 -6.16 14.98
C VAL A 107 -6.47 -6.90 13.82
N TRP A 108 -7.06 -8.05 14.08
CA TRP A 108 -7.83 -8.77 13.07
C TRP A 108 -8.98 -7.94 12.51
N ASN A 109 -9.78 -7.33 13.38
CA ASN A 109 -10.94 -6.55 12.98
C ASN A 109 -10.54 -5.33 12.15
N ALA A 110 -9.46 -4.63 12.53
CA ALA A 110 -8.95 -3.49 11.79
C ALA A 110 -8.56 -3.87 10.35
N ILE A 111 -7.79 -4.95 10.18
CA ILE A 111 -7.36 -5.41 8.86
C ILE A 111 -8.54 -5.95 8.04
N ASN A 112 -9.42 -6.74 8.66
CA ASN A 112 -10.56 -7.33 7.97
C ASN A 112 -11.58 -6.28 7.52
N SER A 113 -11.87 -5.28 8.35
CA SER A 113 -12.75 -4.16 8.01
C SER A 113 -12.15 -3.32 6.87
N SER A 114 -10.85 -3.00 6.95
CA SER A 114 -10.15 -2.28 5.88
C SER A 114 -10.28 -2.98 4.53
N TYR A 115 -10.17 -4.31 4.50
CA TYR A 115 -10.35 -5.08 3.27
C TYR A 115 -11.79 -4.99 2.73
N HIS A 116 -12.79 -5.13 3.58
CA HIS A 116 -14.20 -5.06 3.14
C HIS A 116 -14.63 -3.65 2.74
N GLU A 117 -14.11 -2.63 3.37
CA GLU A 117 -14.35 -1.23 2.99
C GLU A 117 -13.68 -0.90 1.65
N LEU A 118 -12.45 -1.39 1.42
CA LEU A 118 -11.75 -1.23 0.16
C LEU A 118 -12.61 -1.72 -1.01
N ASP A 119 -13.16 -2.92 -0.90
CA ASP A 119 -13.96 -3.56 -1.96
C ASP A 119 -15.29 -2.83 -2.22
N LYS A 120 -15.85 -2.17 -1.21
CA LYS A 120 -17.05 -1.33 -1.33
C LYS A 120 -16.78 0.00 -2.02
N ASN A 121 -15.68 0.65 -1.66
CA ASN A 121 -15.33 1.99 -2.11
C ASN A 121 -14.77 2.03 -3.55
N LEU A 122 -14.34 0.90 -4.08
CA LEU A 122 -13.67 0.81 -5.38
C LEU A 122 -14.54 0.24 -6.51
N LYS A 123 -15.85 0.34 -6.41
CA LYS A 123 -16.76 -0.18 -7.45
C LYS A 123 -16.81 0.70 -8.70
N ASP A 124 -16.49 1.98 -8.61
CA ASP A 124 -16.53 2.91 -9.73
C ASP A 124 -15.16 3.46 -10.08
N THR A 125 -14.50 2.81 -11.06
CA THR A 125 -13.20 3.23 -11.59
C THR A 125 -13.29 4.31 -12.67
N LYS A 126 -14.50 4.73 -13.08
CA LYS A 126 -14.67 5.67 -14.20
C LYS A 126 -14.18 7.09 -13.90
N ASN A 127 -14.13 7.47 -12.61
CA ASN A 127 -13.73 8.81 -12.17
C ASN A 127 -12.50 8.79 -11.23
N ILE A 128 -11.59 7.84 -11.44
CA ILE A 128 -10.43 7.59 -10.54
C ILE A 128 -9.63 8.85 -10.21
N LEU A 129 -9.46 9.76 -11.16
CA LEU A 129 -8.71 11.00 -10.94
C LEU A 129 -9.42 11.96 -9.98
N LYS A 130 -10.73 12.03 -10.04
CA LYS A 130 -11.54 12.90 -9.17
C LYS A 130 -11.59 12.36 -7.74
N GLU A 131 -11.65 11.06 -7.60
CA GLU A 131 -11.77 10.36 -6.32
C GLU A 131 -10.41 10.06 -5.66
N LEU A 132 -9.31 10.26 -6.40
CA LEU A 132 -7.97 9.92 -5.94
C LEU A 132 -7.61 10.51 -4.57
N PRO A 133 -7.87 11.80 -4.25
CA PRO A 133 -7.55 12.36 -2.94
C PRO A 133 -8.30 11.65 -1.80
N GLU A 134 -9.57 11.32 -2.00
CA GLU A 134 -10.40 10.64 -1.01
C GLU A 134 -9.92 9.19 -0.78
N ILE A 135 -9.56 8.51 -1.88
CA ILE A 135 -9.01 7.15 -1.82
C ILE A 135 -7.67 7.14 -1.05
N ILE A 136 -6.77 8.07 -1.36
CA ILE A 136 -5.47 8.19 -0.69
C ILE A 136 -5.68 8.44 0.81
N GLU A 137 -6.53 9.39 1.17
CA GLU A 137 -6.80 9.73 2.56
C GLU A 137 -7.42 8.54 3.31
N TRP A 138 -8.33 7.81 2.66
CA TRP A 138 -8.92 6.60 3.22
C TRP A 138 -7.82 5.53 3.46
N VAL A 139 -6.94 5.25 2.49
CA VAL A 139 -5.85 4.26 2.66
C VAL A 139 -4.96 4.64 3.84
N LYS A 140 -4.51 5.90 3.91
CA LYS A 140 -3.69 6.41 5.01
C LYS A 140 -4.38 6.24 6.38
N LYS A 141 -5.67 6.52 6.44
CA LYS A 141 -6.49 6.35 7.66
C LYS A 141 -6.57 4.89 8.08
N GLN A 142 -6.81 3.96 7.14
CA GLN A 142 -6.88 2.54 7.46
C GLN A 142 -5.52 2.00 7.93
N VAL A 143 -4.44 2.37 7.29
CA VAL A 143 -3.10 1.95 7.72
C VAL A 143 -2.75 2.50 9.10
N ASN A 144 -3.08 3.77 9.38
CA ASN A 144 -2.86 4.35 10.71
C ASN A 144 -3.72 3.66 11.78
N LEU A 145 -4.96 3.28 11.46
CA LEU A 145 -5.80 2.49 12.35
C LEU A 145 -5.17 1.14 12.68
N ILE A 146 -4.72 0.41 11.66
CA ILE A 146 -4.07 -0.91 11.83
C ILE A 146 -2.80 -0.77 12.69
N ARG A 147 -1.92 0.18 12.37
CA ARG A 147 -0.70 0.44 13.15
C ARG A 147 -1.00 0.81 14.60
N GLY A 148 -1.92 1.74 14.82
CA GLY A 148 -2.35 2.14 16.15
C GLY A 148 -2.92 0.98 16.95
N THR A 149 -3.68 0.10 16.32
CA THR A 149 -4.24 -1.10 16.94
C THR A 149 -3.13 -2.08 17.31
N ILE A 150 -2.16 -2.34 16.43
CA ILE A 150 -1.00 -3.19 16.74
C ILE A 150 -0.24 -2.64 17.96
N LEU A 151 0.09 -1.35 17.92
CA LEU A 151 0.88 -0.72 18.99
C LEU A 151 0.18 -0.72 20.34
N ASN A 152 -1.15 -0.60 20.35
CA ASN A 152 -1.92 -0.44 21.59
C ASN A 152 -2.48 -1.76 22.15
N THR A 153 -2.66 -2.79 21.34
CA THR A 153 -3.37 -4.01 21.77
C THR A 153 -2.55 -5.28 21.65
N GLN A 154 -1.53 -5.32 20.77
CA GLN A 154 -0.73 -6.53 20.61
C GLN A 154 0.21 -6.70 21.81
N LEU A 155 0.29 -7.92 22.33
CA LEU A 155 1.26 -8.27 23.36
C LEU A 155 2.68 -8.11 22.84
N ILE A 156 3.54 -7.48 23.65
CA ILE A 156 4.97 -7.33 23.35
C ILE A 156 5.65 -8.67 23.55
N ASN A 157 5.78 -9.40 22.44
CA ASN A 157 6.40 -10.72 22.35
C ASN A 157 7.01 -10.90 20.95
N ASP A 158 7.58 -12.06 20.65
CA ASP A 158 8.15 -12.35 19.31
C ASP A 158 7.21 -11.96 18.17
N GLY A 159 5.89 -12.16 18.32
CA GLY A 159 4.91 -11.82 17.28
C GLY A 159 4.81 -10.32 17.01
N TYR A 160 4.84 -9.52 18.07
CA TYR A 160 4.95 -8.05 17.97
C TYR A 160 6.25 -7.65 17.29
N ASP A 161 7.38 -8.26 17.68
CA ASP A 161 8.67 -7.93 17.12
C ASP A 161 8.73 -8.19 15.61
N PHE A 162 8.14 -9.29 15.13
CA PHE A 162 8.06 -9.57 13.69
C PHE A 162 7.15 -8.61 12.92
N LEU A 163 6.04 -8.13 13.51
CA LEU A 163 5.21 -7.08 12.93
C LEU A 163 5.98 -5.76 12.81
N ILE A 164 6.68 -5.37 13.86
CA ILE A 164 7.49 -4.15 13.89
C ILE A 164 8.66 -4.24 12.90
N LEU A 165 9.34 -5.38 12.88
CA LEU A 165 10.44 -5.65 11.95
C LEU A 165 9.97 -5.51 10.49
N GLY A 166 8.84 -6.13 10.13
CA GLY A 166 8.26 -6.03 8.80
C GLY A 166 7.97 -4.59 8.39
N THR A 167 7.38 -3.81 9.30
CA THR A 167 7.09 -2.39 9.09
C THR A 167 8.36 -1.61 8.77
N TYR A 168 9.39 -1.72 9.60
CA TYR A 168 10.62 -0.94 9.41
C TYR A 168 11.46 -1.42 8.22
N PHE A 169 11.46 -2.69 7.90
CA PHE A 169 12.11 -3.19 6.68
C PHE A 169 11.49 -2.60 5.41
N GLU A 170 10.15 -2.53 5.34
CA GLU A 170 9.51 -1.93 4.18
C GLU A 170 9.77 -0.43 4.08
N ARG A 171 9.78 0.30 5.21
CA ARG A 171 10.16 1.72 5.24
C ARG A 171 11.57 1.95 4.76
N ALA A 172 12.52 1.15 5.22
CA ALA A 172 13.91 1.24 4.80
C ALA A 172 14.05 0.98 3.29
N ASP A 173 13.42 -0.08 2.77
CA ASP A 173 13.41 -0.40 1.34
C ASP A 173 12.83 0.75 0.51
N PHE A 174 11.67 1.28 0.91
CA PHE A 174 11.02 2.38 0.20
C PHE A 174 11.83 3.69 0.28
N THR A 175 12.42 4.00 1.43
CA THR A 175 13.29 5.17 1.60
C THR A 175 14.53 5.06 0.71
N ALA A 176 15.15 3.88 0.65
CA ALA A 176 16.29 3.64 -0.22
C ALA A 176 15.94 3.88 -1.72
N ARG A 177 14.74 3.50 -2.16
CA ARG A 177 14.26 3.74 -3.52
C ARG A 177 14.00 5.23 -3.83
N ILE A 178 13.62 6.03 -2.83
CA ILE A 178 13.41 7.47 -3.02
C ILE A 178 14.75 8.21 -3.20
N ILE A 179 15.81 7.71 -2.54
CA ILE A 179 17.14 8.36 -2.53
C ILE A 179 17.96 7.97 -3.77
N ASN A 180 17.71 6.81 -4.36
CA ASN A 180 18.45 6.27 -5.49
C ASN A 180 17.93 6.80 -6.82
#